data_b8ac47e510a76b4beeda39e143aed2f1
#
_entry.id   b8ac47e510a76b4beeda39e143aed2f1
#
_cell.length_a   1.000
_cell.length_b   1.000
_cell.length_c   1.000
_cell.angle_alpha   90.00
_cell.angle_beta   90.00
_cell.angle_gamma   90.00
#
_symmetry.space_group_name_H-M   'P 1'
#
loop_
_entity.id
_entity.type
_entity.pdbx_description
1 polymer ?
#
loop_
_entity_poly.entity_id
_entity_poly.type
_entity_poly.pdbx_seq_one_letter_code
_entity_poly.pdbx_strand_id
1 'polypeptide(L)'
;LKAVNALSGRIEVQSYREGKVRSIVFERGRKIADKTMKSTDESGTYIYFQPDETLFKNYQFHDEIVETMLRNYTYLNSGLTIMYNGRRIKSRNGLEDLLNDNMTVDSLYPIIHIKGEDIEIAFTHTNQYGEEYHSFVNGQHTTQGGTHQSAFKEHIAKTIKEHFDKNYEYTDIRNGIVAAIAINVEEPVFESQTKIKLGSTLMAPGG
;
A
#
# COMPACT_ATOMS: atom_id res chain seq x y z
N LEU A 1 -16.76 -0.35 -0.07
CA LEU A 1 -17.76 -1.44 -0.17
C LEU A 1 -18.94 -1.15 -1.10
N LYS A 2 -19.33 0.12 -1.39
CA LYS A 2 -20.49 0.42 -2.27
C LYS A 2 -20.32 -0.19 -3.67
N ALA A 3 -19.15 0.02 -4.31
CA ALA A 3 -18.88 -0.56 -5.63
C ALA A 3 -18.82 -2.09 -5.59
N VAL A 4 -18.17 -2.68 -4.56
CA VAL A 4 -18.13 -4.13 -4.38
C VAL A 4 -19.54 -4.71 -4.27
N ASN A 5 -20.43 -4.08 -3.49
CA ASN A 5 -21.83 -4.49 -3.38
C ASN A 5 -22.57 -4.44 -4.72
N ALA A 6 -22.40 -3.35 -5.49
CA ALA A 6 -23.07 -3.20 -6.77
C ALA A 6 -22.57 -4.20 -7.84
N LEU A 7 -21.31 -4.62 -7.75
CA LEU A 7 -20.66 -5.52 -8.69
C LEU A 7 -20.61 -6.99 -8.24
N SER A 8 -21.23 -7.30 -7.10
CA SER A 8 -21.28 -8.65 -6.56
C SER A 8 -22.63 -9.32 -6.87
N GLY A 9 -22.60 -10.57 -7.28
CA GLY A 9 -23.77 -11.43 -7.31
C GLY A 9 -24.35 -11.62 -5.89
N ARG A 10 -23.45 -11.77 -4.91
CA ARG A 10 -23.80 -11.84 -3.47
C ARG A 10 -22.71 -11.20 -2.62
N ILE A 11 -23.12 -10.44 -1.61
CA ILE A 11 -22.25 -9.94 -0.54
C ILE A 11 -22.93 -10.12 0.81
N GLU A 12 -22.17 -10.58 1.80
CA GLU A 12 -22.58 -10.67 3.18
C GLU A 12 -21.61 -9.92 4.07
N VAL A 13 -22.14 -9.10 4.96
CA VAL A 13 -21.35 -8.34 5.94
C VAL A 13 -21.89 -8.67 7.32
N GLN A 14 -21.01 -9.14 8.22
CA GLN A 14 -21.35 -9.39 9.62
C GLN A 14 -20.46 -8.49 10.49
N SER A 15 -21.07 -7.74 11.40
CA SER A 15 -20.39 -6.92 12.38
C SER A 15 -20.66 -7.43 13.79
N TYR A 16 -19.60 -7.79 14.49
CA TYR A 16 -19.60 -8.34 15.84
C TYR A 16 -19.19 -7.24 16.82
N ARG A 17 -20.08 -6.88 17.73
CA ARG A 17 -19.82 -5.86 18.73
C ARG A 17 -20.77 -6.00 19.92
N GLU A 18 -20.25 -5.82 21.14
CA GLU A 18 -21.05 -5.74 22.37
C GLU A 18 -21.99 -6.94 22.57
N GLY A 19 -21.47 -8.16 22.34
CA GLY A 19 -22.25 -9.40 22.50
C GLY A 19 -23.36 -9.61 21.47
N LYS A 20 -23.29 -8.93 20.33
CA LYS A 20 -24.24 -9.05 19.22
C LYS A 20 -23.51 -9.19 17.88
N VAL A 21 -24.17 -9.81 16.93
CA VAL A 21 -23.79 -9.80 15.51
C VAL A 21 -24.95 -9.24 14.70
N ARG A 22 -24.66 -8.29 13.83
CA ARG A 22 -25.57 -7.84 12.77
C ARG A 22 -25.09 -8.39 11.44
N SER A 23 -25.91 -9.20 10.78
CA SER A 23 -25.64 -9.77 9.46
C SER A 23 -26.57 -9.11 8.44
N ILE A 24 -25.97 -8.57 7.37
CA ILE A 24 -26.69 -7.97 6.25
C ILE A 24 -26.24 -8.67 4.98
N VAL A 25 -27.19 -9.07 4.16
CA VAL A 25 -26.95 -9.74 2.88
C VAL A 25 -27.56 -8.93 1.75
N PHE A 26 -26.77 -8.77 0.68
CA PHE A 26 -27.22 -8.15 -0.57
C PHE A 26 -27.01 -9.11 -1.74
N GLU A 27 -27.85 -8.99 -2.73
CA GLU A 27 -27.71 -9.61 -4.04
C GLU A 27 -27.84 -8.53 -5.11
N ARG A 28 -26.80 -8.41 -5.95
CA ARG A 28 -26.71 -7.39 -7.03
C ARG A 28 -27.09 -5.98 -6.54
N GLY A 29 -26.52 -5.60 -5.39
CA GLY A 29 -26.76 -4.29 -4.77
C GLY A 29 -28.09 -4.15 -4.01
N ARG A 30 -28.97 -5.15 -4.03
CA ARG A 30 -30.27 -5.12 -3.33
C ARG A 30 -30.17 -5.83 -1.99
N LYS A 31 -30.56 -5.18 -0.91
CA LYS A 31 -30.61 -5.80 0.43
C LYS A 31 -31.70 -6.85 0.48
N ILE A 32 -31.33 -8.11 0.79
CA ILE A 32 -32.27 -9.25 0.89
C ILE A 32 -32.43 -9.74 2.31
N ALA A 33 -31.49 -9.47 3.21
CA ALA A 33 -31.60 -9.81 4.63
C ALA A 33 -30.89 -8.77 5.52
N ASP A 34 -31.44 -8.58 6.73
CA ASP A 34 -30.84 -7.74 7.77
C ASP A 34 -31.29 -8.30 9.12
N LYS A 35 -30.39 -8.94 9.87
CA LYS A 35 -30.69 -9.63 11.12
C LYS A 35 -29.68 -9.26 12.19
N THR A 36 -30.17 -9.09 13.43
CA THR A 36 -29.33 -8.93 14.61
C THR A 36 -29.58 -10.05 15.57
N MET A 37 -28.53 -10.71 16.07
CA MET A 37 -28.57 -11.82 16.98
C MET A 37 -27.58 -11.63 18.12
N LYS A 38 -27.72 -12.34 19.22
CA LYS A 38 -26.69 -12.45 20.26
C LYS A 38 -25.50 -13.25 19.72
N SER A 39 -24.31 -12.87 20.06
CA SER A 39 -23.07 -13.60 19.75
C SER A 39 -22.11 -13.55 20.93
N THR A 40 -21.36 -14.62 21.11
CA THR A 40 -20.24 -14.72 22.06
C THR A 40 -18.89 -14.50 21.41
N ASP A 41 -18.88 -14.28 20.08
CA ASP A 41 -17.65 -14.05 19.32
C ASP A 41 -17.03 -12.70 19.67
N GLU A 42 -15.72 -12.61 19.49
CA GLU A 42 -14.97 -11.37 19.68
C GLU A 42 -15.43 -10.28 18.70
N SER A 43 -15.18 -9.02 19.07
CA SER A 43 -15.47 -7.88 18.20
C SER A 43 -14.67 -7.96 16.90
N GLY A 44 -15.37 -7.78 15.78
CA GLY A 44 -14.74 -7.88 14.47
C GLY A 44 -15.72 -7.69 13.33
N THR A 45 -15.22 -7.84 12.11
CA THR A 45 -16.03 -7.74 10.89
C THR A 45 -15.72 -8.92 9.98
N TYR A 46 -16.76 -9.60 9.52
CA TYR A 46 -16.69 -10.62 8.48
C TYR A 46 -17.28 -10.06 7.20
N ILE A 47 -16.59 -10.26 6.08
CA ILE A 47 -17.07 -9.87 4.75
C ILE A 47 -16.88 -11.05 3.81
N TYR A 48 -17.97 -11.48 3.19
CA TYR A 48 -17.97 -12.42 2.08
C TYR A 48 -18.49 -11.69 0.84
N PHE A 49 -17.86 -11.88 -0.31
CA PHE A 49 -18.42 -11.42 -1.58
C PHE A 49 -18.07 -12.38 -2.72
N GLN A 50 -18.95 -12.43 -3.68
CA GLN A 50 -18.78 -13.16 -4.92
C GLN A 50 -19.05 -12.20 -6.08
N PRO A 51 -18.08 -11.95 -6.98
CA PRO A 51 -18.30 -11.13 -8.16
C PRO A 51 -19.49 -11.63 -8.99
N ASP A 52 -20.21 -10.71 -9.63
CA ASP A 52 -21.35 -11.09 -10.50
C ASP A 52 -20.81 -11.66 -11.82
N GLU A 53 -21.05 -12.94 -12.06
CA GLU A 53 -20.60 -13.67 -13.26
C GLU A 53 -21.17 -13.10 -14.56
N THR A 54 -22.28 -12.35 -14.47
CA THR A 54 -22.84 -11.68 -15.66
C THR A 54 -22.04 -10.46 -16.07
N LEU A 55 -21.31 -9.84 -15.10
CA LEU A 55 -20.43 -8.69 -15.31
C LEU A 55 -18.98 -9.13 -15.52
N PHE A 56 -18.51 -10.08 -14.71
CA PHE A 56 -17.14 -10.59 -14.71
C PHE A 56 -17.11 -12.02 -15.21
N LYS A 57 -17.05 -12.18 -16.51
CA LYS A 57 -16.98 -13.53 -17.13
C LYS A 57 -15.62 -14.16 -16.86
N ASN A 58 -15.63 -15.42 -16.40
CA ASN A 58 -14.39 -16.20 -16.17
C ASN A 58 -13.39 -15.52 -15.25
N TYR A 59 -13.86 -14.77 -14.23
CA TYR A 59 -12.97 -14.14 -13.25
C TYR A 59 -12.20 -15.20 -12.45
N GLN A 60 -10.96 -14.88 -12.16
CA GLN A 60 -10.10 -15.68 -11.30
C GLN A 60 -9.28 -14.75 -10.40
N PHE A 61 -9.22 -15.07 -9.10
CA PHE A 61 -8.28 -14.42 -8.20
C PHE A 61 -6.89 -15.08 -8.37
N HIS A 62 -5.88 -14.25 -8.58
CA HIS A 62 -4.50 -14.69 -8.70
C HIS A 62 -3.81 -14.50 -7.35
N ASP A 63 -3.41 -15.60 -6.70
CA ASP A 63 -2.80 -15.59 -5.36
C ASP A 63 -1.58 -14.66 -5.29
N GLU A 64 -0.73 -14.64 -6.31
CA GLU A 64 0.46 -13.78 -6.36
C GLU A 64 0.12 -12.29 -6.28
N ILE A 65 -0.94 -11.85 -6.99
CA ILE A 65 -1.39 -10.45 -6.97
C ILE A 65 -1.96 -10.11 -5.59
N VAL A 66 -2.81 -10.99 -5.05
CA VAL A 66 -3.43 -10.80 -3.74
C VAL A 66 -2.35 -10.76 -2.65
N GLU A 67 -1.42 -11.73 -2.65
CA GLU A 67 -0.34 -11.79 -1.66
C GLU A 67 0.57 -10.56 -1.70
N THR A 68 0.94 -10.08 -2.90
CA THR A 68 1.71 -8.84 -3.05
C THR A 68 1.01 -7.64 -2.43
N MET A 69 -0.29 -7.48 -2.68
CA MET A 69 -1.09 -6.41 -2.06
C MET A 69 -1.14 -6.53 -0.54
N LEU A 70 -1.35 -7.74 -0.01
CA LEU A 70 -1.39 -8.00 1.42
C LEU A 70 -0.04 -7.73 2.10
N ARG A 71 1.08 -8.11 1.46
CA ARG A 71 2.43 -7.77 1.94
C ARG A 71 2.65 -6.27 2.00
N ASN A 72 2.26 -5.52 0.97
CA ASN A 72 2.35 -4.06 0.99
C ASN A 72 1.61 -3.45 2.18
N TYR A 73 0.41 -3.94 2.53
CA TYR A 73 -0.29 -3.49 3.72
C TYR A 73 0.49 -3.77 5.02
N THR A 74 1.19 -4.89 5.11
CA THR A 74 1.98 -5.20 6.31
C THR A 74 3.26 -4.36 6.40
N TYR A 75 3.89 -4.01 5.28
CA TYR A 75 5.03 -3.09 5.25
C TYR A 75 4.65 -1.67 5.67
N LEU A 76 3.47 -1.20 5.26
CA LEU A 76 2.98 0.15 5.56
C LEU A 76 2.36 0.27 6.96
N ASN A 77 2.03 -0.85 7.62
CA ASN A 77 1.37 -0.87 8.92
C ASN A 77 2.12 -1.80 9.87
N SER A 78 3.15 -1.29 10.51
CA SER A 78 3.93 -2.05 11.50
C SER A 78 3.03 -2.65 12.59
N GLY A 79 3.16 -3.95 12.83
CA GLY A 79 2.34 -4.69 13.79
C GLY A 79 1.08 -5.35 13.21
N LEU A 80 0.63 -4.96 12.02
CA LEU A 80 -0.45 -5.65 11.33
C LEU A 80 -0.06 -7.10 11.02
N THR A 81 -0.95 -8.01 11.35
CA THR A 81 -0.82 -9.42 10.98
C THR A 81 -1.99 -9.80 10.08
N ILE A 82 -1.69 -10.35 8.93
CA ILE A 82 -2.69 -10.84 7.97
C ILE A 82 -2.54 -12.36 7.88
N MET A 83 -3.66 -13.07 7.97
CA MET A 83 -3.74 -14.51 7.69
C MET A 83 -4.33 -14.67 6.28
N TYR A 84 -3.56 -15.25 5.36
CA TYR A 84 -3.99 -15.51 4.00
C TYR A 84 -3.85 -16.99 3.65
N ASN A 85 -4.96 -17.66 3.38
CA ASN A 85 -4.97 -19.10 3.07
C ASN A 85 -4.19 -19.95 4.10
N GLY A 86 -4.34 -19.64 5.41
CA GLY A 86 -3.62 -20.30 6.50
C GLY A 86 -2.16 -19.86 6.70
N ARG A 87 -1.61 -19.01 5.83
CA ARG A 87 -0.25 -18.45 5.96
C ARG A 87 -0.30 -17.10 6.65
N ARG A 88 0.66 -16.87 7.54
CA ARG A 88 0.81 -15.61 8.28
C ARG A 88 1.72 -14.66 7.52
N ILE A 89 1.23 -13.46 7.24
CA ILE A 89 1.96 -12.36 6.63
C ILE A 89 2.11 -11.26 7.68
N LYS A 90 3.32 -10.81 7.93
CA LYS A 90 3.64 -9.75 8.89
C LYS A 90 4.99 -9.14 8.56
N SER A 91 5.13 -7.82 8.65
CA SER A 91 6.39 -7.10 8.64
C SER A 91 6.73 -6.58 10.05
N ARG A 92 8.01 -6.51 10.35
CA ARG A 92 8.55 -5.93 11.61
C ARG A 92 9.16 -4.55 11.36
N ASN A 93 9.89 -4.40 10.25
CA ASN A 93 10.70 -3.24 9.96
C ASN A 93 10.12 -2.38 8.82
N GLY A 94 8.85 -2.62 8.42
CA GLY A 94 8.15 -1.78 7.46
C GLY A 94 8.81 -1.72 6.08
N LEU A 95 9.16 -0.51 5.62
CA LEU A 95 9.75 -0.31 4.28
C LEU A 95 11.15 -0.94 4.13
N GLU A 96 11.89 -1.14 5.21
CA GLU A 96 13.15 -1.87 5.17
C GLU A 96 12.91 -3.34 4.77
N ASP A 97 11.90 -3.99 5.36
CA ASP A 97 11.51 -5.36 4.99
C ASP A 97 11.03 -5.41 3.53
N LEU A 98 10.30 -4.38 3.06
CA LEU A 98 9.87 -4.28 1.67
C LEU A 98 11.06 -4.32 0.71
N LEU A 99 12.10 -3.54 0.98
CA LEU A 99 13.30 -3.54 0.15
C LEU A 99 14.04 -4.88 0.22
N ASN A 100 14.24 -5.43 1.41
CA ASN A 100 14.90 -6.72 1.59
C ASN A 100 14.18 -7.87 0.87
N ASP A 101 12.85 -7.87 0.87
CA ASP A 101 12.04 -8.90 0.21
C ASP A 101 12.00 -8.77 -1.32
N ASN A 102 12.22 -7.57 -1.87
CA ASN A 102 12.14 -7.30 -3.31
C ASN A 102 13.50 -7.20 -4.00
N MET A 103 14.57 -6.83 -3.30
CA MET A 103 15.90 -6.78 -3.89
C MET A 103 16.40 -8.17 -4.28
N THR A 104 16.89 -8.30 -5.50
CA THR A 104 17.46 -9.55 -6.04
C THR A 104 18.99 -9.55 -6.02
N VAL A 105 19.59 -8.45 -5.61
CA VAL A 105 21.05 -8.23 -5.54
C VAL A 105 21.43 -7.61 -4.21
N ASP A 106 22.69 -7.78 -3.83
CA ASP A 106 23.22 -7.24 -2.59
C ASP A 106 23.28 -5.71 -2.61
N SER A 107 22.97 -5.11 -1.47
CA SER A 107 23.15 -3.69 -1.24
C SER A 107 24.62 -3.33 -1.02
N LEU A 108 25.04 -2.15 -1.49
CA LEU A 108 26.40 -1.63 -1.28
C LEU A 108 26.66 -1.20 0.16
N TYR A 109 25.61 -0.89 0.90
CA TYR A 109 25.63 -0.51 2.32
C TYR A 109 24.28 -0.89 2.95
N PRO A 110 24.19 -0.99 4.30
CA PRO A 110 22.94 -1.29 4.98
C PRO A 110 21.83 -0.31 4.57
N ILE A 111 20.60 -0.79 4.45
CA ILE A 111 19.45 0.06 4.13
C ILE A 111 19.34 1.18 5.16
N ILE A 112 19.29 2.41 4.68
CA ILE A 112 19.00 3.58 5.49
C ILE A 112 17.50 3.69 5.62
N HIS A 113 16.99 3.64 6.86
CA HIS A 113 15.58 3.69 7.16
C HIS A 113 15.27 4.91 8.05
N ILE A 114 14.42 5.80 7.57
CA ILE A 114 14.03 7.06 8.21
C ILE A 114 12.51 7.06 8.38
N LYS A 115 12.06 7.35 9.59
CA LYS A 115 10.63 7.43 9.91
C LYS A 115 10.33 8.75 10.60
N GLY A 116 9.45 9.54 9.99
CA GLY A 116 8.82 10.74 10.55
C GLY A 116 7.35 10.49 10.88
N GLU A 117 6.61 11.55 11.18
CA GLU A 117 5.19 11.48 11.52
C GLU A 117 4.34 11.05 10.30
N ASP A 118 4.50 11.71 9.17
CA ASP A 118 3.75 11.47 7.94
C ASP A 118 4.60 11.00 6.77
N ILE A 119 5.84 10.59 7.03
CA ILE A 119 6.78 10.14 6.01
C ILE A 119 7.63 8.99 6.54
N GLU A 120 7.77 7.96 5.74
CA GLU A 120 8.70 6.86 5.96
C GLU A 120 9.47 6.60 4.67
N ILE A 121 10.79 6.50 4.78
CA ILE A 121 11.71 6.30 3.65
C ILE A 121 12.70 5.22 4.01
N ALA A 122 12.89 4.25 3.11
CA ALA A 122 13.99 3.30 3.18
C ALA A 122 14.74 3.31 1.83
N PHE A 123 16.06 3.32 1.84
CA PHE A 123 16.83 3.28 0.60
C PHE A 123 18.23 2.71 0.79
N THR A 124 18.78 2.23 -0.30
CA THR A 124 20.18 1.82 -0.44
C THR A 124 20.62 1.96 -1.89
N HIS A 125 21.88 1.67 -2.18
CA HIS A 125 22.37 1.49 -3.55
C HIS A 125 22.80 0.04 -3.79
N THR A 126 22.73 -0.37 -5.04
CA THR A 126 23.18 -1.67 -5.54
C THR A 126 24.14 -1.48 -6.71
N ASN A 127 24.77 -2.56 -7.18
CA ASN A 127 25.60 -2.54 -8.38
C ASN A 127 24.80 -2.62 -9.70
N GLN A 128 23.47 -2.62 -9.62
CA GLN A 128 22.63 -2.62 -10.82
C GLN A 128 22.58 -1.22 -11.44
N TYR A 129 22.45 -1.18 -12.76
CA TYR A 129 22.23 0.08 -13.47
C TYR A 129 20.77 0.49 -13.39
N GLY A 130 20.52 1.78 -13.17
CA GLY A 130 19.18 2.37 -13.14
C GLY A 130 18.71 2.74 -11.74
N GLU A 131 17.43 3.01 -11.61
CA GLU A 131 16.77 3.47 -10.39
C GLU A 131 15.52 2.63 -10.15
N GLU A 132 15.29 2.14 -8.93
CA GLU A 132 14.09 1.40 -8.54
C GLU A 132 13.37 2.12 -7.39
N TYR A 133 12.07 2.31 -7.51
CA TYR A 133 11.26 3.01 -6.53
C TYR A 133 9.95 2.30 -6.24
N HIS A 134 9.67 2.12 -4.96
CA HIS A 134 8.37 1.67 -4.44
C HIS A 134 7.75 2.86 -3.70
N SER A 135 6.67 3.44 -4.21
CA SER A 135 6.09 4.64 -3.60
C SER A 135 4.63 4.46 -3.22
N PHE A 136 4.25 5.07 -2.10
CA PHE A 136 2.94 4.91 -1.48
C PHE A 136 2.42 6.24 -0.94
N VAL A 137 1.11 6.43 -1.06
CA VAL A 137 0.38 7.57 -0.50
C VAL A 137 -0.86 7.05 0.21
N ASN A 138 -1.00 7.34 1.52
CA ASN A 138 -2.13 6.88 2.34
C ASN A 138 -2.40 5.37 2.20
N GLY A 139 -1.34 4.55 2.14
CA GLY A 139 -1.44 3.11 1.96
C GLY A 139 -1.70 2.64 0.53
N GLN A 140 -1.89 3.55 -0.43
CA GLN A 140 -2.08 3.24 -1.84
C GLN A 140 -0.74 3.17 -2.58
N HIS A 141 -0.45 2.06 -3.26
CA HIS A 141 0.73 1.93 -4.11
C HIS A 141 0.62 2.84 -5.34
N THR A 142 1.53 3.79 -5.46
CA THR A 142 1.61 4.72 -6.59
C THR A 142 2.61 4.20 -7.62
N THR A 143 2.16 3.27 -8.46
CA THR A 143 3.03 2.56 -9.43
C THR A 143 3.68 3.47 -10.47
N GLN A 144 3.14 4.66 -10.68
CA GLN A 144 3.70 5.71 -11.54
C GLN A 144 4.37 6.83 -10.74
N GLY A 145 4.59 6.64 -9.43
CA GLY A 145 5.22 7.62 -8.56
C GLY A 145 4.33 8.83 -8.28
N GLY A 146 4.90 10.01 -8.52
CA GLY A 146 4.26 11.29 -8.28
C GLY A 146 5.20 12.31 -7.65
N THR A 147 4.64 13.39 -7.14
CA THR A 147 5.39 14.53 -6.58
C THR A 147 6.33 14.13 -5.44
N HIS A 148 5.88 13.26 -4.54
CA HIS A 148 6.67 12.76 -3.41
C HIS A 148 7.92 11.97 -3.84
N GLN A 149 7.78 11.10 -4.84
CA GLN A 149 8.91 10.37 -5.41
C GLN A 149 9.87 11.31 -6.14
N SER A 150 9.35 12.29 -6.89
CA SER A 150 10.16 13.29 -7.57
C SER A 150 10.94 14.16 -6.58
N ALA A 151 10.30 14.58 -5.49
CA ALA A 151 10.94 15.32 -4.42
C ALA A 151 12.07 14.51 -3.76
N PHE A 152 11.84 13.24 -3.47
CA PHE A 152 12.90 12.36 -2.94
C PHE A 152 14.08 12.27 -3.89
N LYS A 153 13.83 12.01 -5.19
CA LYS A 153 14.90 11.92 -6.23
C LYS A 153 15.75 13.16 -6.31
N GLU A 154 15.14 14.33 -6.25
CA GLU A 154 15.84 15.60 -6.29
C GLU A 154 16.65 15.84 -5.02
N HIS A 155 16.00 15.70 -3.86
CA HIS A 155 16.61 16.04 -2.59
C HIS A 155 17.74 15.09 -2.19
N ILE A 156 17.62 13.78 -2.43
CA ILE A 156 18.72 12.84 -2.13
C ILE A 156 19.97 13.17 -2.95
N ALA A 157 19.80 13.45 -4.25
CA ALA A 157 20.91 13.80 -5.12
C ALA A 157 21.55 15.14 -4.74
N LYS A 158 20.73 16.14 -4.45
CA LYS A 158 21.18 17.46 -3.98
C LYS A 158 21.95 17.36 -2.68
N THR A 159 21.42 16.67 -1.68
CA THR A 159 22.05 16.51 -0.37
C THR A 159 23.42 15.84 -0.46
N ILE A 160 23.54 14.78 -1.26
CA ILE A 160 24.81 14.08 -1.46
C ILE A 160 25.82 14.99 -2.17
N LYS A 161 25.41 15.68 -3.23
CA LYS A 161 26.27 16.62 -3.97
C LYS A 161 26.80 17.73 -3.07
N GLU A 162 25.92 18.36 -2.27
CA GLU A 162 26.29 19.43 -1.35
C GLU A 162 27.20 18.94 -0.22
N HIS A 163 26.91 17.76 0.34
CA HIS A 163 27.71 17.19 1.43
C HIS A 163 29.17 16.92 1.03
N PHE A 164 29.37 16.39 -0.17
CA PHE A 164 30.73 16.07 -0.65
C PHE A 164 31.44 17.24 -1.36
N ASP A 165 30.74 18.36 -1.58
CA ASP A 165 31.23 19.54 -2.32
C ASP A 165 31.86 19.16 -3.67
N LYS A 166 31.18 18.26 -4.41
CA LYS A 166 31.65 17.74 -5.69
C LYS A 166 30.62 17.93 -6.79
N ASN A 167 31.10 18.16 -8.01
CA ASN A 167 30.20 18.36 -9.14
C ASN A 167 29.76 17.03 -9.77
N TYR A 168 29.08 16.19 -8.95
CA TYR A 168 28.45 14.98 -9.44
C TYR A 168 27.16 15.30 -10.21
N GLU A 169 26.89 14.53 -11.27
CA GLU A 169 25.60 14.58 -11.93
C GLU A 169 24.55 13.87 -11.07
N TYR A 170 23.34 14.41 -11.01
CA TYR A 170 22.25 13.84 -10.20
C TYR A 170 21.88 12.42 -10.64
N THR A 171 21.96 12.13 -11.94
CA THR A 171 21.74 10.79 -12.50
C THR A 171 22.77 9.78 -12.02
N ASP A 172 24.04 10.19 -11.90
CA ASP A 172 25.10 9.31 -11.41
C ASP A 172 24.92 9.00 -9.92
N ILE A 173 24.52 9.99 -9.12
CA ILE A 173 24.22 9.80 -7.70
C ILE A 173 23.07 8.82 -7.51
N ARG A 174 22.04 8.88 -8.36
CA ARG A 174 20.89 7.98 -8.26
C ARG A 174 21.06 6.63 -8.94
N ASN A 175 22.13 6.45 -9.70
CA ASN A 175 22.37 5.17 -10.38
C ASN A 175 22.59 4.05 -9.38
N GLY A 176 21.82 2.99 -9.51
CA GLY A 176 21.81 1.85 -8.58
C GLY A 176 20.94 2.03 -7.34
N ILE A 177 20.24 3.17 -7.17
CA ILE A 177 19.38 3.38 -6.01
C ILE A 177 18.16 2.45 -6.03
N VAL A 178 17.85 1.88 -4.88
CA VAL A 178 16.61 1.16 -4.60
C VAL A 178 15.98 1.85 -3.39
N ALA A 179 14.77 2.37 -3.53
CA ALA A 179 14.12 3.15 -2.49
C ALA A 179 12.63 2.83 -2.35
N ALA A 180 12.15 2.87 -1.11
CA ALA A 180 10.74 2.83 -0.76
C ALA A 180 10.36 4.13 -0.04
N ILE A 181 9.23 4.73 -0.45
CA ILE A 181 8.76 6.03 0.07
C ILE A 181 7.28 5.90 0.37
N ALA A 182 6.89 6.14 1.61
CA ALA A 182 5.49 6.19 2.03
C ALA A 182 5.20 7.54 2.69
N ILE A 183 4.11 8.17 2.28
CA ILE A 183 3.65 9.43 2.88
C ILE A 183 2.16 9.37 3.20
N ASN A 184 1.76 10.12 4.23
CA ASN A 184 0.37 10.42 4.52
C ASN A 184 0.08 11.87 4.13
N VAL A 185 -0.92 12.06 3.29
CA VAL A 185 -1.29 13.38 2.76
C VAL A 185 -2.75 13.62 3.10
N GLU A 186 -3.05 14.80 3.63
CA GLU A 186 -4.42 15.23 3.83
C GLU A 186 -5.02 15.67 2.48
N GLU A 187 -6.18 15.10 2.14
CA GLU A 187 -6.88 15.35 0.87
C GLU A 187 -6.00 15.21 -0.41
N PRO A 188 -5.36 14.03 -0.64
CA PRO A 188 -4.45 13.85 -1.76
C PRO A 188 -5.19 13.98 -3.10
N VAL A 189 -4.59 14.71 -4.03
CA VAL A 189 -5.03 14.79 -5.42
C VAL A 189 -4.15 13.87 -6.27
N PHE A 190 -4.77 12.94 -6.97
CA PHE A 190 -4.11 12.04 -7.91
C PHE A 190 -4.41 12.46 -9.35
N GLU A 191 -3.50 12.16 -10.27
CA GLU A 191 -3.69 12.47 -11.70
C GLU A 191 -4.84 11.66 -12.34
N SER A 192 -5.23 10.53 -11.73
CA SER A 192 -6.32 9.69 -12.22
C SER A 192 -7.08 9.00 -11.08
N GLN A 193 -8.28 8.52 -11.40
CA GLN A 193 -9.12 7.76 -10.45
C GLN A 193 -8.48 6.43 -10.00
N THR A 194 -7.53 5.90 -10.75
CA THR A 194 -6.77 4.68 -10.37
C THR A 194 -5.77 4.95 -9.25
N LYS A 195 -5.49 6.22 -8.94
CA LYS A 195 -4.62 6.67 -7.83
C LYS A 195 -3.18 6.14 -7.91
N ILE A 196 -2.69 5.93 -9.12
CA ILE A 196 -1.36 5.37 -9.36
C ILE A 196 -0.25 6.43 -9.43
N LYS A 197 -0.61 7.73 -9.45
CA LYS A 197 0.33 8.84 -9.47
C LYS A 197 -0.19 10.03 -8.66
N LEU A 198 0.59 10.48 -7.68
CA LEU A 198 0.27 11.63 -6.85
C LEU A 198 0.56 12.94 -7.60
N GLY A 199 -0.44 13.85 -7.62
CA GLY A 199 -0.30 15.19 -8.18
C GLY A 199 -0.16 16.31 -7.13
N SER A 200 -0.59 16.08 -5.87
CA SER A 200 -0.47 17.09 -4.80
C SER A 200 0.98 17.48 -4.56
N THR A 201 1.23 18.77 -4.36
CA THR A 201 2.55 19.34 -4.03
C THR A 201 2.68 19.73 -2.56
N LEU A 202 1.59 19.68 -1.80
CA LEU A 202 1.51 20.02 -0.38
C LEU A 202 1.00 18.81 0.42
N MET A 203 1.45 18.69 1.67
CA MET A 203 1.03 17.60 2.58
C MET A 203 -0.37 17.83 3.15
N ALA A 204 -0.79 19.09 3.28
CA ALA A 204 -2.13 19.48 3.73
C ALA A 204 -2.65 20.68 2.91
N PRO A 205 -3.97 20.87 2.78
CA PRO A 205 -4.57 22.02 2.13
C PRO A 205 -4.13 23.33 2.79
N GLY A 206 -3.58 24.26 2.02
CA GLY A 206 -3.16 25.58 2.52
C GLY A 206 -1.83 25.63 3.29
N GLY A 207 -1.07 24.52 3.26
CA GLY A 207 0.26 24.44 3.88
C GLY A 207 1.36 24.96 2.97
#